data_cb17d91c10ba488f101da2e3d185e455
#
_entry.id   cb17d91c10ba488f101da2e3d185e455
#
_cell.length_a   1.000
_cell.length_b   1.000
_cell.length_c   1.000
_cell.angle_alpha   90.00
_cell.angle_beta   90.00
_cell.angle_gamma   90.00
#
_symmetry.space_group_name_H-M   'P 1'
#
loop_
_entity.id
_entity.type
_entity.pdbx_description
1 polymer ?
#
loop_
_entity_poly.entity_id
_entity_poly.type
_entity_poly.pdbx_seq_one_letter_code
_entity_poly.pdbx_strand_id
1 'polypeptide(L)'
;MRPTSLVHPSTPGMSFSPIHLALSLALGIPALHARGAPDARGSVETSSRSASAAIDRYAADYLDRTGLPGAAIVITRGSTVVHARGYGADGDGRPVTSRTPMPVASLSKSFTALALLQLAEQGLVALDTAVVRYLPDFALADRRFSAITVRQLLDHTSGMSDMTFREKSLPQPASLAGAVERLRVATLADDPGTAAHYHNPNYQVAARLVEVVSGEPFGDYLLRHVFTPLGMTHTSTVATTRGVDALARGHVQFYGVTVPADEPSWFLDGSSGVITTAEDIARWLIVHAGGRGNAPESPLVSPEGLRRLHGDAASASGEPARRGLGWTWRREGDGGAQLYHAGWLFTATASQVVLPAEGYGIAVMANRGIGLHGDDADRLARGVISILRGEEPAAATPLGAFLGAAFALVTLGTVAMGVRALRRSRRWAERHATRPLPRLVLLLAPLVVPAAVLARFPEVAAYAAGGRDASWFQLWLMAAPLIVWFFVAALLALAVLAARLRQLTRLRQA
;
A
#
# COMPACT_ATOMS: atom_id res chain seq x y z
N MET A 1 -32.92 -29.66 -39.18
CA MET A 1 -33.26 -30.81 -38.30
C MET A 1 -33.19 -30.36 -36.85
N ARG A 2 -34.30 -30.15 -36.21
CA ARG A 2 -34.60 -30.32 -34.80
C ARG A 2 -34.89 -31.82 -34.61
N PRO A 3 -34.87 -32.41 -33.40
CA PRO A 3 -35.29 -31.97 -32.07
C PRO A 3 -34.33 -32.47 -30.95
N THR A 4 -34.52 -32.44 -29.64
CA THR A 4 -35.70 -32.61 -28.78
C THR A 4 -35.38 -32.18 -27.34
N SER A 5 -36.40 -31.65 -26.73
CA SER A 5 -36.58 -31.34 -25.30
C SER A 5 -36.80 -32.60 -24.44
N LEU A 6 -36.47 -32.55 -23.14
CA LEU A 6 -37.08 -33.29 -22.03
C LEU A 6 -37.00 -32.45 -20.76
N VAL A 7 -38.02 -32.05 -20.30
CA VAL A 7 -39.11 -31.98 -19.37
C VAL A 7 -38.85 -32.70 -18.00
N HIS A 8 -39.16 -31.90 -16.97
CA HIS A 8 -39.28 -32.09 -15.51
C HIS A 8 -39.83 -33.46 -15.01
N PRO A 9 -39.75 -33.73 -13.69
CA PRO A 9 -40.92 -33.39 -12.87
C PRO A 9 -40.64 -32.74 -11.48
N SER A 10 -41.64 -31.99 -11.10
CA SER A 10 -41.93 -31.26 -9.88
C SER A 10 -42.60 -32.13 -8.80
N THR A 11 -42.55 -31.61 -7.56
CA THR A 11 -43.52 -31.63 -6.44
C THR A 11 -43.38 -32.73 -5.37
N PRO A 12 -43.99 -32.59 -4.18
CA PRO A 12 -44.70 -31.44 -3.59
C PRO A 12 -44.32 -31.06 -2.12
N GLY A 13 -44.84 -29.93 -1.69
CA GLY A 13 -44.73 -29.40 -0.37
C GLY A 13 -45.59 -30.06 0.69
N MET A 14 -45.38 -29.64 1.94
CA MET A 14 -46.38 -29.74 3.01
C MET A 14 -46.26 -28.54 3.97
N SER A 15 -47.36 -27.81 4.04
CA SER A 15 -47.71 -26.80 5.01
C SER A 15 -48.22 -27.43 6.29
N PHE A 16 -47.84 -26.88 7.47
CA PHE A 16 -48.66 -27.01 8.69
C PHE A 16 -48.65 -25.72 9.48
N SER A 17 -49.83 -25.11 9.57
CA SER A 17 -50.28 -24.26 10.67
C SER A 17 -51.38 -25.05 11.37
N PRO A 18 -51.59 -24.99 12.66
CA PRO A 18 -52.69 -24.28 13.21
C PRO A 18 -52.48 -23.70 14.65
N ILE A 19 -53.10 -22.54 14.97
CA ILE A 19 -54.37 -22.32 15.63
C ILE A 19 -54.44 -22.62 17.16
N HIS A 20 -54.68 -21.52 17.89
CA HIS A 20 -55.47 -21.30 19.11
C HIS A 20 -55.06 -21.87 20.46
N LEU A 21 -54.91 -20.97 21.46
CA LEU A 21 -56.00 -20.80 22.49
C LEU A 21 -55.78 -19.51 23.30
N ALA A 22 -56.79 -18.67 23.32
CA ALA A 22 -56.92 -17.53 24.25
C ALA A 22 -57.36 -18.03 25.64
N LEU A 23 -56.75 -17.49 26.69
CA LEU A 23 -57.42 -17.46 28.01
C LEU A 23 -57.10 -16.15 28.70
N SER A 24 -58.10 -15.35 28.86
CA SER A 24 -58.12 -14.09 29.63
C SER A 24 -58.07 -14.39 31.14
N LEU A 25 -57.20 -13.74 31.88
CA LEU A 25 -57.38 -13.46 33.31
C LEU A 25 -56.90 -12.06 33.64
N ALA A 26 -57.86 -11.20 33.98
CA ALA A 26 -57.63 -9.87 34.50
C ALA A 26 -57.09 -9.94 35.91
N LEU A 27 -55.96 -9.29 36.20
CA LEU A 27 -55.57 -8.86 37.53
C LEU A 27 -54.62 -7.64 37.45
N GLY A 28 -55.07 -6.56 38.02
CA GLY A 28 -54.37 -5.46 38.66
C GLY A 28 -53.08 -4.91 37.98
N ILE A 29 -53.21 -3.79 37.28
CA ILE A 29 -52.06 -2.98 36.85
C ILE A 29 -51.73 -1.98 37.95
N PRO A 30 -50.51 -2.03 38.58
CA PRO A 30 -49.97 -0.86 39.24
C PRO A 30 -49.34 0.04 38.16
N ALA A 31 -49.64 1.34 38.25
CA ALA A 31 -49.10 2.37 37.39
C ALA A 31 -47.55 2.31 37.37
N LEU A 32 -46.95 1.82 36.27
CA LEU A 32 -45.54 1.95 36.03
C LEU A 32 -45.28 3.40 35.62
N HIS A 33 -44.56 4.14 36.46
CA HIS A 33 -43.95 5.40 36.10
C HIS A 33 -43.11 5.19 34.82
N ALA A 34 -43.42 5.94 33.79
CA ALA A 34 -42.60 6.02 32.57
C ALA A 34 -41.18 6.46 32.98
N ARG A 35 -40.27 5.51 33.08
CA ARG A 35 -38.85 5.84 33.07
C ARG A 35 -38.55 6.40 31.66
N GLY A 36 -38.11 7.66 31.61
CA GLY A 36 -37.73 8.33 30.37
C GLY A 36 -36.79 7.43 29.59
N ALA A 37 -37.01 7.32 28.28
CA ALA A 37 -36.10 6.63 27.36
C ALA A 37 -34.68 7.19 27.59
N PRO A 38 -33.65 6.33 27.68
CA PRO A 38 -32.30 6.82 27.85
C PRO A 38 -31.99 7.73 26.67
N ASP A 39 -31.42 8.91 26.96
CA ASP A 39 -31.10 9.94 26.01
C ASP A 39 -30.16 9.32 24.94
N ALA A 40 -30.64 9.14 23.73
CA ALA A 40 -29.90 8.49 22.63
C ALA A 40 -28.55 9.21 22.35
N ARG A 41 -28.47 10.50 22.69
CA ARG A 41 -27.23 11.28 22.60
C ARG A 41 -26.21 10.85 23.66
N GLY A 42 -26.62 10.63 24.90
CA GLY A 42 -25.73 10.17 25.96
C GLY A 42 -25.18 8.75 25.73
N SER A 43 -25.96 7.85 25.13
CA SER A 43 -25.51 6.50 24.80
C SER A 43 -24.50 6.48 23.65
N VAL A 44 -24.65 7.33 22.64
CA VAL A 44 -23.72 7.47 21.52
C VAL A 44 -22.38 8.08 21.98
N GLU A 45 -22.41 9.11 22.83
CA GLU A 45 -21.19 9.70 23.38
C GLU A 45 -20.41 8.73 24.28
N THR A 46 -21.11 7.98 25.12
CA THR A 46 -20.48 6.98 25.99
C THR A 46 -19.84 5.85 25.18
N SER A 47 -20.49 5.37 24.12
CA SER A 47 -19.97 4.37 23.21
C SER A 47 -18.75 4.89 22.43
N SER A 48 -18.80 6.14 21.97
CA SER A 48 -17.68 6.78 21.26
C SER A 48 -16.45 6.95 22.14
N ARG A 49 -16.62 7.38 23.40
CA ARG A 49 -15.51 7.51 24.38
C ARG A 49 -14.89 6.15 24.70
N SER A 50 -15.71 5.12 24.83
CA SER A 50 -15.26 3.75 25.08
C SER A 50 -14.44 3.22 23.92
N ALA A 51 -14.88 3.43 22.68
CA ALA A 51 -14.15 3.04 21.47
C ALA A 51 -12.81 3.80 21.35
N SER A 52 -12.81 5.12 21.60
CA SER A 52 -11.58 5.93 21.57
C SER A 52 -10.55 5.42 22.59
N ALA A 53 -10.95 5.11 23.82
CA ALA A 53 -10.06 4.55 24.83
C ALA A 53 -9.56 3.14 24.48
N ALA A 54 -10.38 2.32 23.79
CA ALA A 54 -9.95 1.02 23.29
C ALA A 54 -8.90 1.16 22.17
N ILE A 55 -9.09 2.12 21.26
CA ILE A 55 -8.16 2.45 20.19
C ILE A 55 -6.81 2.94 20.76
N ASP A 56 -6.86 3.81 21.80
CA ASP A 56 -5.66 4.29 22.49
C ASP A 56 -4.84 3.12 23.05
N ARG A 57 -5.48 2.20 23.74
CA ARG A 57 -4.81 1.00 24.30
C ARG A 57 -4.26 0.11 23.22
N TYR A 58 -5.02 -0.14 22.18
CA TYR A 58 -4.59 -0.97 21.05
C TYR A 58 -3.38 -0.36 20.35
N ALA A 59 -3.42 0.93 20.05
CA ALA A 59 -2.31 1.62 19.40
C ALA A 59 -1.04 1.59 20.25
N ALA A 60 -1.14 1.87 21.56
CA ALA A 60 -0.01 1.81 22.48
C ALA A 60 0.59 0.38 22.57
N ASP A 61 -0.25 -0.65 22.74
CA ASP A 61 0.18 -2.07 22.74
C ASP A 61 0.82 -2.47 21.41
N TYR A 62 0.29 -1.99 20.29
CA TYR A 62 0.84 -2.25 18.96
C TYR A 62 2.26 -1.66 18.82
N LEU A 63 2.46 -0.41 19.18
CA LEU A 63 3.76 0.25 19.13
C LEU A 63 4.78 -0.48 20.01
N ASP A 64 4.40 -0.78 21.25
CA ASP A 64 5.26 -1.47 22.22
C ASP A 64 5.70 -2.85 21.72
N ARG A 65 4.76 -3.69 21.28
CA ARG A 65 5.05 -5.06 20.82
C ARG A 65 5.80 -5.13 19.51
N THR A 66 5.51 -4.24 18.57
CA THR A 66 6.11 -4.29 17.23
C THR A 66 7.37 -3.46 17.10
N GLY A 67 7.66 -2.60 18.08
CA GLY A 67 8.74 -1.62 18.02
C GLY A 67 8.50 -0.55 16.95
N LEU A 68 7.21 -0.26 16.60
CA LEU A 68 6.86 0.88 15.75
C LEU A 68 7.11 2.16 16.53
N PRO A 69 7.98 3.09 16.07
CA PRO A 69 8.35 4.26 16.87
C PRO A 69 7.22 5.27 17.05
N GLY A 70 6.41 5.49 16.01
CA GLY A 70 5.31 6.43 16.10
C GLY A 70 4.26 6.26 14.99
N ALA A 71 3.04 6.67 15.32
CA ALA A 71 1.91 6.69 14.39
C ALA A 71 0.94 7.82 14.72
N ALA A 72 0.18 8.28 13.72
CA ALA A 72 -0.97 9.14 13.91
C ALA A 72 -2.22 8.42 13.37
N ILE A 73 -3.31 8.45 14.15
CA ILE A 73 -4.58 7.79 13.82
C ILE A 73 -5.68 8.83 13.84
N VAL A 74 -6.50 8.86 12.80
CA VAL A 74 -7.71 9.67 12.76
C VAL A 74 -8.90 8.83 12.30
N ILE A 75 -10.04 9.11 12.93
CA ILE A 75 -11.31 8.45 12.61
C ILE A 75 -12.39 9.53 12.54
N THR A 76 -13.15 9.48 11.47
CA THR A 76 -14.33 10.31 11.27
C THR A 76 -15.60 9.44 11.23
N ARG A 77 -16.72 9.99 11.63
CA ARG A 77 -18.04 9.38 11.45
C ARG A 77 -19.02 10.43 10.94
N GLY A 78 -19.52 10.22 9.73
CA GLY A 78 -20.26 11.25 9.03
C GLY A 78 -19.39 12.51 8.86
N SER A 79 -19.85 13.65 9.40
CA SER A 79 -19.13 14.92 9.37
C SER A 79 -18.29 15.22 10.62
N THR A 80 -18.18 14.28 11.54
CA THR A 80 -17.53 14.51 12.84
C THR A 80 -16.23 13.73 12.96
N VAL A 81 -15.17 14.37 13.47
CA VAL A 81 -13.95 13.69 13.90
C VAL A 81 -14.23 13.07 15.28
N VAL A 82 -14.17 11.74 15.36
CA VAL A 82 -14.44 11.00 16.60
C VAL A 82 -13.15 10.57 17.31
N HIS A 83 -12.02 10.57 16.61
CA HIS A 83 -10.71 10.31 17.16
C HIS A 83 -9.64 10.97 16.28
N ALA A 84 -8.67 11.66 16.87
CA ALA A 84 -7.49 12.19 16.17
C ALA A 84 -6.33 12.27 17.18
N ARG A 85 -5.35 11.36 17.06
CA ARG A 85 -4.26 11.26 18.02
C ARG A 85 -2.97 10.76 17.41
N GLY A 86 -1.84 11.26 17.94
CA GLY A 86 -0.52 10.74 17.70
C GLY A 86 -0.03 9.87 18.86
N TYR A 87 0.85 8.93 18.56
CA TYR A 87 1.45 7.97 19.48
C TYR A 87 2.93 7.84 19.20
N GLY A 88 3.74 7.67 20.25
CA GLY A 88 5.19 7.50 20.14
C GLY A 88 5.91 8.76 19.70
N ALA A 89 7.03 8.59 18.98
CA ALA A 89 7.92 9.68 18.57
C ALA A 89 8.39 9.54 17.12
N ASP A 90 8.83 10.64 16.51
CA ASP A 90 9.50 10.65 15.20
C ASP A 90 10.99 10.24 15.32
N GLY A 91 11.70 10.22 14.17
CA GLY A 91 13.10 9.81 14.12
C GLY A 91 14.08 10.77 14.82
N ASP A 92 13.61 11.94 15.22
CA ASP A 92 14.38 12.92 16.02
C ASP A 92 14.00 12.89 17.51
N GLY A 93 13.10 11.95 17.89
CA GLY A 93 12.64 11.80 19.27
C GLY A 93 11.53 12.78 19.67
N ARG A 94 10.97 13.56 18.74
CA ARG A 94 9.85 14.46 19.03
C ARG A 94 8.54 13.69 19.10
N PRO A 95 7.64 13.99 20.05
CA PRO A 95 6.35 13.30 20.14
C PRO A 95 5.53 13.43 18.84
N VAL A 96 5.00 12.32 18.35
CA VAL A 96 4.01 12.34 17.28
C VAL A 96 2.67 12.78 17.85
N THR A 97 2.03 13.75 17.21
CA THR A 97 0.73 14.32 17.58
C THR A 97 -0.24 14.24 16.42
N SER A 98 -1.51 14.61 16.64
CA SER A 98 -2.50 14.77 15.55
C SER A 98 -2.12 15.85 14.53
N ARG A 99 -1.16 16.72 14.87
CA ARG A 99 -0.67 17.84 14.05
C ARG A 99 0.71 17.58 13.44
N THR A 100 1.33 16.44 13.72
CA THR A 100 2.62 16.11 13.14
C THR A 100 2.45 15.91 11.62
N PRO A 101 3.17 16.67 10.77
CA PRO A 101 3.15 16.45 9.32
C PRO A 101 3.82 15.11 9.00
N MET A 102 3.10 14.25 8.28
CA MET A 102 3.59 12.93 7.89
C MET A 102 3.31 12.70 6.40
N PRO A 103 4.22 12.03 5.68
CA PRO A 103 4.00 11.70 4.28
C PRO A 103 2.95 10.60 4.18
N VAL A 104 2.03 10.75 3.24
CA VAL A 104 0.98 9.75 2.98
C VAL A 104 1.26 8.92 1.74
N ALA A 105 2.40 9.12 1.10
CA ALA A 105 2.84 8.33 -0.04
C ALA A 105 1.73 8.20 -1.11
N SER A 106 1.46 6.98 -1.55
CA SER A 106 0.52 6.71 -2.65
C SER A 106 -0.93 7.10 -2.38
N LEU A 107 -1.32 7.49 -1.15
CA LEU A 107 -2.61 8.13 -0.93
C LEU A 107 -2.73 9.43 -1.76
N SER A 108 -1.59 10.05 -2.11
CA SER A 108 -1.50 11.23 -3.01
C SER A 108 -2.23 11.03 -4.33
N LYS A 109 -2.32 9.80 -4.81
CA LYS A 109 -2.99 9.47 -6.07
C LYS A 109 -4.47 9.84 -6.05
N SER A 110 -5.13 9.72 -4.92
CA SER A 110 -6.54 10.09 -4.79
C SER A 110 -6.76 11.60 -4.96
N PHE A 111 -5.81 12.43 -4.52
CA PHE A 111 -5.84 13.88 -4.72
C PHE A 111 -5.57 14.25 -6.19
N THR A 112 -4.61 13.59 -6.84
CA THR A 112 -4.33 13.78 -8.27
C THR A 112 -5.55 13.40 -9.14
N ALA A 113 -6.21 12.30 -8.81
CA ALA A 113 -7.41 11.87 -9.51
C ALA A 113 -8.57 12.87 -9.32
N LEU A 114 -8.75 13.39 -8.09
CA LEU A 114 -9.73 14.43 -7.83
C LEU A 114 -9.46 15.69 -8.66
N ALA A 115 -8.21 16.14 -8.74
CA ALA A 115 -7.83 17.32 -9.54
C ALA A 115 -8.19 17.15 -11.03
N LEU A 116 -7.90 15.99 -11.62
CA LEU A 116 -8.33 15.71 -12.99
C LEU A 116 -9.84 15.62 -13.15
N LEU A 117 -10.53 15.12 -12.14
CA LEU A 117 -11.99 15.05 -12.18
C LEU A 117 -12.62 16.43 -12.07
N GLN A 118 -12.03 17.37 -11.29
CA GLN A 118 -12.45 18.79 -11.28
C GLN A 118 -12.33 19.41 -12.68
N LEU A 119 -11.21 19.21 -13.36
CA LEU A 119 -11.02 19.67 -14.74
C LEU A 119 -11.99 18.98 -15.72
N ALA A 120 -12.33 17.75 -15.46
CA ALA A 120 -13.33 17.04 -16.28
C ALA A 120 -14.75 17.58 -16.09
N GLU A 121 -15.16 17.93 -14.88
CA GLU A 121 -16.45 18.56 -14.61
C GLU A 121 -16.55 19.99 -15.18
N GLN A 122 -15.41 20.67 -15.30
CA GLN A 122 -15.32 21.97 -15.99
C GLN A 122 -15.34 21.83 -17.53
N GLY A 123 -15.36 20.60 -18.06
CA GLY A 123 -15.33 20.34 -19.50
C GLY A 123 -13.95 20.53 -20.16
N LEU A 124 -12.90 20.77 -19.38
CA LEU A 124 -11.54 20.98 -19.87
C LEU A 124 -10.82 19.66 -20.21
N VAL A 125 -11.21 18.55 -19.57
CA VAL A 125 -10.68 17.22 -19.80
C VAL A 125 -11.83 16.22 -19.97
N ALA A 126 -11.75 15.33 -20.97
CA ALA A 126 -12.63 14.17 -21.06
C ALA A 126 -11.84 12.92 -20.71
N LEU A 127 -12.29 12.19 -19.67
CA LEU A 127 -11.54 11.04 -19.14
C LEU A 127 -11.28 9.94 -20.19
N ASP A 128 -12.17 9.77 -21.14
CA ASP A 128 -12.08 8.73 -22.17
C ASP A 128 -11.39 9.22 -23.46
N THR A 129 -10.82 10.44 -23.42
CA THR A 129 -10.00 10.99 -24.51
C THR A 129 -8.54 10.62 -24.34
N ALA A 130 -7.85 10.40 -25.47
CA ALA A 130 -6.44 10.07 -25.48
C ALA A 130 -5.58 11.19 -24.87
N VAL A 131 -4.60 10.81 -24.04
CA VAL A 131 -3.69 11.73 -23.34
C VAL A 131 -2.98 12.69 -24.28
N VAL A 132 -2.58 12.21 -25.47
CA VAL A 132 -1.89 13.02 -26.49
C VAL A 132 -2.68 14.23 -27.00
N ARG A 133 -3.99 14.26 -26.78
CA ARG A 133 -4.82 15.44 -27.12
C ARG A 133 -4.55 16.63 -26.18
N TYR A 134 -4.14 16.35 -24.97
CA TYR A 134 -3.86 17.34 -23.93
C TYR A 134 -2.36 17.55 -23.73
N LEU A 135 -1.55 16.48 -23.90
CA LEU A 135 -0.10 16.47 -23.80
C LEU A 135 0.51 16.03 -25.15
N PRO A 136 0.67 16.92 -26.16
CA PRO A 136 1.23 16.54 -27.45
C PRO A 136 2.67 15.99 -27.38
N ASP A 137 3.41 16.36 -26.33
CA ASP A 137 4.78 15.90 -26.10
C ASP A 137 4.87 14.53 -25.41
N PHE A 138 3.74 13.99 -24.94
CA PHE A 138 3.69 12.64 -24.37
C PHE A 138 3.92 11.60 -25.46
N ALA A 139 5.01 10.87 -25.34
CA ALA A 139 5.39 9.83 -26.29
C ALA A 139 6.09 8.67 -25.57
N LEU A 140 5.87 7.45 -26.07
CA LEU A 140 6.61 6.25 -25.71
C LEU A 140 7.30 5.69 -26.96
N ALA A 141 8.26 4.78 -26.78
CA ALA A 141 8.85 4.02 -27.88
C ALA A 141 7.82 3.09 -28.57
N ASP A 142 6.79 2.69 -27.85
CA ASP A 142 5.70 1.84 -28.33
C ASP A 142 4.53 2.69 -28.85
N ARG A 143 4.22 2.59 -30.15
CA ARG A 143 3.20 3.42 -30.83
C ARG A 143 1.79 3.31 -30.26
N ARG A 144 1.47 2.24 -29.52
CA ARG A 144 0.16 2.05 -28.87
C ARG A 144 -0.12 3.14 -27.83
N PHE A 145 0.90 3.90 -27.37
CA PHE A 145 0.72 4.99 -26.42
C PHE A 145 -0.31 6.03 -26.86
N SER A 146 -0.47 6.23 -28.17
CA SER A 146 -1.41 7.21 -28.72
C SER A 146 -2.88 6.91 -28.40
N ALA A 147 -3.19 5.68 -28.01
CA ALA A 147 -4.53 5.25 -27.60
C ALA A 147 -4.76 5.32 -26.08
N ILE A 148 -3.74 5.60 -25.28
CA ILE A 148 -3.87 5.69 -23.81
C ILE A 148 -4.80 6.85 -23.46
N THR A 149 -5.89 6.57 -22.74
CA THR A 149 -6.83 7.58 -22.27
C THR A 149 -6.45 8.11 -20.88
N VAL A 150 -7.01 9.28 -20.52
CA VAL A 150 -6.83 9.85 -19.18
C VAL A 150 -7.34 8.90 -18.09
N ARG A 151 -8.47 8.23 -18.29
CA ARG A 151 -9.00 7.20 -17.39
C ARG A 151 -8.02 6.07 -17.16
N GLN A 152 -7.40 5.56 -18.22
CA GLN A 152 -6.45 4.45 -18.15
C GLN A 152 -5.16 4.77 -17.40
N LEU A 153 -4.79 6.05 -17.28
CA LEU A 153 -3.74 6.48 -16.34
C LEU A 153 -4.21 6.30 -14.89
N LEU A 154 -5.43 6.77 -14.57
CA LEU A 154 -5.93 6.85 -13.20
C LEU A 154 -6.31 5.47 -12.61
N ASP A 155 -6.76 4.53 -13.42
CA ASP A 155 -7.08 3.16 -13.02
C ASP A 155 -5.95 2.15 -13.27
N HIS A 156 -4.79 2.64 -13.75
CA HIS A 156 -3.61 1.85 -14.04
C HIS A 156 -3.75 0.82 -15.17
N THR A 157 -4.66 1.05 -16.12
CA THR A 157 -4.85 0.18 -17.31
C THR A 157 -4.20 0.74 -18.58
N SER A 158 -3.28 1.69 -18.45
CA SER A 158 -2.57 2.30 -19.58
C SER A 158 -1.67 1.35 -20.38
N GLY A 159 -1.38 0.15 -19.85
CA GLY A 159 -0.37 -0.77 -20.38
C GLY A 159 1.07 -0.43 -19.95
N MET A 160 1.33 0.74 -19.36
CA MET A 160 2.65 1.07 -18.77
C MET A 160 2.88 0.24 -17.50
N SER A 161 4.13 -0.25 -17.31
CA SER A 161 4.47 -1.13 -16.19
C SER A 161 5.91 -0.92 -15.73
N ASP A 162 6.18 -1.18 -14.45
CA ASP A 162 7.54 -1.25 -13.90
C ASP A 162 8.39 -2.34 -14.59
N MET A 163 7.77 -3.33 -15.21
CA MET A 163 8.49 -4.39 -15.94
C MET A 163 9.12 -3.90 -17.25
N THR A 164 8.49 -2.94 -17.92
CA THR A 164 8.96 -2.38 -19.19
C THR A 164 9.63 -1.02 -19.04
N PHE A 165 9.40 -0.34 -17.91
CA PHE A 165 10.06 0.91 -17.56
C PHE A 165 10.31 0.97 -16.04
N ARG A 166 11.53 0.62 -15.63
CA ARG A 166 11.97 0.49 -14.24
C ARG A 166 12.23 1.86 -13.60
N GLU A 167 11.18 2.62 -13.37
CA GLU A 167 11.23 4.05 -13.01
C GLU A 167 12.06 4.36 -11.76
N LYS A 168 12.06 3.46 -10.77
CA LYS A 168 12.78 3.62 -9.51
C LYS A 168 14.27 3.30 -9.61
N SER A 169 14.67 2.52 -10.62
CA SER A 169 16.06 2.14 -10.88
C SER A 169 16.77 3.12 -11.83
N LEU A 170 16.04 4.06 -12.42
CA LEU A 170 16.55 5.08 -13.32
C LEU A 170 16.87 6.39 -12.58
N PRO A 171 17.72 7.28 -13.14
CA PRO A 171 17.90 8.63 -12.61
C PRO A 171 16.56 9.35 -12.44
N GLN A 172 16.38 9.99 -11.28
CA GLN A 172 15.11 10.62 -10.96
C GLN A 172 14.96 11.98 -11.64
N PRO A 173 13.78 12.31 -12.19
CA PRO A 173 13.54 13.61 -12.82
C PRO A 173 13.44 14.71 -11.76
N ALA A 174 13.56 15.96 -12.20
CA ALA A 174 13.43 17.13 -11.34
C ALA A 174 12.05 17.81 -11.45
N SER A 175 11.22 17.40 -12.41
CA SER A 175 9.91 18.00 -12.69
C SER A 175 8.95 16.99 -13.33
N LEU A 176 7.66 17.29 -13.34
CA LEU A 176 6.66 16.50 -14.05
C LEU A 176 6.92 16.46 -15.56
N ALA A 177 7.37 17.57 -16.15
CA ALA A 177 7.77 17.61 -17.57
C ALA A 177 8.92 16.61 -17.84
N GLY A 178 9.98 16.62 -17.02
CA GLY A 178 11.05 15.67 -17.12
C GLY A 178 10.63 14.22 -16.84
N ALA A 179 9.66 14.03 -15.92
CA ALA A 179 9.10 12.71 -15.66
C ALA A 179 8.36 12.14 -16.88
N VAL A 180 7.64 12.97 -17.61
CA VAL A 180 6.96 12.58 -18.86
C VAL A 180 7.98 12.37 -19.99
N GLU A 181 8.96 13.25 -20.15
CA GLU A 181 9.96 13.16 -21.20
C GLU A 181 10.77 11.86 -21.15
N ARG A 182 11.18 11.42 -19.96
CA ARG A 182 11.96 10.16 -19.82
C ARG A 182 11.18 8.91 -20.22
N LEU A 183 9.84 8.99 -20.35
CA LEU A 183 9.03 7.86 -20.81
C LEU A 183 9.19 7.56 -22.30
N ARG A 184 9.84 8.40 -23.08
CA ARG A 184 10.05 8.21 -24.53
C ARG A 184 10.75 6.89 -24.88
N VAL A 185 11.49 6.29 -23.96
CA VAL A 185 12.15 4.99 -24.13
C VAL A 185 11.32 3.81 -23.61
N ALA A 186 10.16 4.09 -22.97
CA ALA A 186 9.31 3.06 -22.39
C ALA A 186 8.52 2.30 -23.48
N THR A 187 8.22 1.04 -23.19
CA THR A 187 7.28 0.22 -23.96
C THR A 187 6.10 -0.20 -23.08
N LEU A 188 5.02 -0.63 -23.72
CA LEU A 188 3.85 -1.14 -23.01
C LEU A 188 4.00 -2.65 -22.74
N ALA A 189 3.57 -3.08 -21.55
CA ALA A 189 3.47 -4.50 -21.20
C ALA A 189 2.27 -5.15 -21.88
N ASP A 190 1.14 -4.42 -21.95
CA ASP A 190 -0.12 -4.86 -22.52
C ASP A 190 -0.76 -3.75 -23.35
N ASP A 191 -1.79 -4.08 -24.12
CA ASP A 191 -2.60 -3.08 -24.81
C ASP A 191 -3.36 -2.21 -23.81
N PRO A 192 -3.48 -0.89 -24.06
CA PRO A 192 -4.23 0.01 -23.19
C PRO A 192 -5.65 -0.50 -22.95
N GLY A 193 -6.06 -0.57 -21.70
CA GLY A 193 -7.38 -1.03 -21.26
C GLY A 193 -7.52 -2.53 -21.00
N THR A 194 -6.50 -3.36 -21.27
CA THR A 194 -6.62 -4.83 -21.17
C THR A 194 -6.16 -5.42 -19.84
N ALA A 195 -5.11 -4.85 -19.24
CA ALA A 195 -4.56 -5.31 -17.95
C ALA A 195 -4.20 -4.13 -17.04
N ALA A 196 -4.28 -4.36 -15.73
CA ALA A 196 -3.95 -3.34 -14.75
C ALA A 196 -2.53 -3.54 -14.19
N HIS A 197 -1.64 -2.57 -14.42
CA HIS A 197 -0.30 -2.51 -13.88
C HIS A 197 -0.15 -1.28 -13.01
N TYR A 198 -0.04 -1.46 -11.70
CA TYR A 198 0.22 -0.34 -10.81
C TYR A 198 1.59 0.28 -11.11
N HIS A 199 1.59 1.54 -11.58
CA HIS A 199 2.80 2.21 -12.05
C HIS A 199 2.74 3.70 -11.72
N ASN A 200 3.74 4.24 -10.99
CA ASN A 200 3.75 5.64 -10.57
C ASN A 200 3.76 6.63 -11.74
N PRO A 201 4.49 6.40 -12.84
CA PRO A 201 4.45 7.26 -14.00
C PRO A 201 3.06 7.55 -14.56
N ASN A 202 2.08 6.65 -14.40
CA ASN A 202 0.68 6.95 -14.73
C ASN A 202 0.20 8.24 -14.05
N TYR A 203 0.51 8.39 -12.78
CA TYR A 203 0.10 9.54 -11.98
C TYR A 203 1.01 10.75 -12.14
N GLN A 204 2.27 10.56 -12.55
CA GLN A 204 3.15 11.64 -12.96
C GLN A 204 2.64 12.28 -14.27
N VAL A 205 2.21 11.47 -15.25
CA VAL A 205 1.56 11.94 -16.48
C VAL A 205 0.22 12.64 -16.15
N ALA A 206 -0.58 12.06 -15.26
CA ALA A 206 -1.84 12.63 -14.80
C ALA A 206 -1.65 14.01 -14.13
N ALA A 207 -0.65 14.16 -13.26
CA ALA A 207 -0.31 15.43 -12.63
C ALA A 207 0.20 16.47 -13.65
N ARG A 208 1.03 16.04 -14.62
CA ARG A 208 1.45 16.90 -15.73
C ARG A 208 0.26 17.38 -16.57
N LEU A 209 -0.74 16.53 -16.72
CA LEU A 209 -1.98 16.90 -17.41
C LEU A 209 -2.73 18.01 -16.65
N VAL A 210 -2.78 17.92 -15.30
CA VAL A 210 -3.32 19.01 -14.48
C VAL A 210 -2.57 20.31 -14.75
N GLU A 211 -1.21 20.31 -14.72
CA GLU A 211 -0.42 21.52 -14.98
C GLU A 211 -0.73 22.15 -16.34
N VAL A 212 -0.74 21.33 -17.40
CA VAL A 212 -0.90 21.86 -18.77
C VAL A 212 -2.31 22.38 -19.02
N VAL A 213 -3.32 21.69 -18.51
CA VAL A 213 -4.73 22.06 -18.75
C VAL A 213 -5.16 23.23 -17.88
N SER A 214 -4.72 23.28 -16.62
CA SER A 214 -5.05 24.40 -15.72
C SER A 214 -4.17 25.62 -15.93
N GLY A 215 -2.98 25.46 -16.47
CA GLY A 215 -1.96 26.52 -16.54
C GLY A 215 -1.29 26.80 -15.19
N GLU A 216 -1.51 25.99 -14.17
CA GLU A 216 -0.96 26.14 -12.82
C GLU A 216 0.04 25.03 -12.50
N PRO A 217 1.14 25.28 -11.74
CA PRO A 217 1.96 24.20 -11.17
C PRO A 217 1.09 23.24 -10.37
N PHE A 218 1.38 21.95 -10.44
CA PHE A 218 0.54 20.91 -9.84
C PHE A 218 0.33 21.11 -8.33
N GLY A 219 1.39 21.47 -7.60
CA GLY A 219 1.30 21.73 -6.16
C GLY A 219 0.42 22.93 -5.83
N ASP A 220 0.50 23.99 -6.63
CA ASP A 220 -0.33 25.21 -6.48
C ASP A 220 -1.78 24.91 -6.79
N TYR A 221 -2.05 24.08 -7.80
CA TYR A 221 -3.40 23.61 -8.11
C TYR A 221 -4.01 22.87 -6.93
N LEU A 222 -3.30 21.87 -6.36
CA LEU A 222 -3.80 21.15 -5.19
C LEU A 222 -4.03 22.07 -3.99
N LEU A 223 -3.10 22.97 -3.72
CA LEU A 223 -3.23 23.92 -2.63
C LEU A 223 -4.48 24.79 -2.80
N ARG A 224 -4.68 25.37 -3.97
CA ARG A 224 -5.76 26.33 -4.24
C ARG A 224 -7.12 25.66 -4.41
N HIS A 225 -7.18 24.53 -5.08
CA HIS A 225 -8.45 23.91 -5.50
C HIS A 225 -8.86 22.71 -4.66
N VAL A 226 -7.97 22.19 -3.78
CA VAL A 226 -8.27 21.03 -2.92
C VAL A 226 -8.01 21.33 -1.45
N PHE A 227 -6.77 21.67 -1.08
CA PHE A 227 -6.40 21.79 0.33
C PHE A 227 -7.03 23.00 1.01
N THR A 228 -6.95 24.18 0.40
CA THR A 228 -7.54 25.42 0.95
C THR A 228 -9.06 25.33 1.08
N PRO A 229 -9.83 24.90 0.06
CA PRO A 229 -11.28 24.73 0.19
C PRO A 229 -11.69 23.74 1.30
N LEU A 230 -10.90 22.71 1.54
CA LEU A 230 -11.14 21.76 2.65
C LEU A 230 -10.65 22.30 4.01
N GLY A 231 -9.93 23.41 4.04
CA GLY A 231 -9.27 23.91 5.25
C GLY A 231 -8.10 23.03 5.72
N MET A 232 -7.46 22.28 4.83
CA MET A 232 -6.28 21.45 5.08
C MET A 232 -5.01 22.33 5.11
N THR A 233 -4.91 23.18 6.13
CA THR A 233 -3.92 24.27 6.21
C THR A 233 -2.49 23.80 6.52
N HIS A 234 -2.32 22.56 6.95
CA HIS A 234 -1.03 21.93 7.24
C HIS A 234 -0.70 20.81 6.23
N THR A 235 -1.33 20.87 5.06
CA THR A 235 -1.14 19.91 3.98
C THR A 235 -0.44 20.56 2.80
N SER A 236 0.56 19.88 2.26
CA SER A 236 1.31 20.31 1.09
C SER A 236 1.63 19.12 0.18
N THR A 237 2.15 19.40 -1.01
CA THR A 237 2.77 18.38 -1.85
C THR A 237 4.20 18.77 -2.19
N VAL A 238 5.06 17.78 -2.37
CA VAL A 238 6.47 17.96 -2.72
C VAL A 238 6.82 17.15 -3.95
N ALA A 239 7.63 17.73 -4.83
CA ALA A 239 8.08 17.02 -6.03
C ALA A 239 9.16 15.95 -5.71
N THR A 240 9.94 16.16 -4.66
CA THR A 240 11.02 15.26 -4.24
C THR A 240 11.19 15.33 -2.73
N THR A 241 11.73 14.29 -2.13
CA THR A 241 12.08 14.25 -0.69
C THR A 241 13.35 15.06 -0.36
N ARG A 242 14.08 15.54 -1.36
CA ARG A 242 15.32 16.28 -1.12
C ARG A 242 15.04 17.67 -0.54
N GLY A 243 15.61 17.97 0.63
CA GLY A 243 15.54 19.31 1.27
C GLY A 243 14.15 19.65 1.81
N VAL A 244 13.35 18.66 2.19
CA VAL A 244 12.04 18.86 2.82
C VAL A 244 12.22 18.84 4.34
N ASP A 245 12.52 20.00 4.92
CA ASP A 245 12.72 20.16 6.38
C ASP A 245 11.46 19.84 7.21
N ALA A 246 10.28 19.89 6.58
CA ALA A 246 9.01 19.61 7.25
C ALA A 246 8.68 18.12 7.35
N LEU A 247 9.48 17.23 6.73
CA LEU A 247 9.23 15.80 6.77
C LEU A 247 9.74 15.24 8.11
N ALA A 248 8.84 14.76 8.96
CA ALA A 248 9.24 14.04 10.15
C ALA A 248 10.14 12.87 9.76
N ARG A 249 11.33 12.78 10.35
CA ARG A 249 12.26 11.70 10.08
C ARG A 249 11.62 10.36 10.41
N GLY A 250 11.66 9.44 9.46
CA GLY A 250 11.06 8.12 9.63
C GLY A 250 12.07 7.06 10.06
N HIS A 251 11.72 5.79 9.87
CA HIS A 251 12.52 4.66 10.33
C HIS A 251 12.54 3.53 9.31
N VAL A 252 13.62 2.75 9.37
CA VAL A 252 13.75 1.44 8.72
C VAL A 252 13.99 0.36 9.76
N GLN A 253 13.76 -0.90 9.40
CA GLN A 253 14.02 -2.02 10.30
C GLN A 253 15.16 -2.90 9.80
N PHE A 254 16.16 -3.13 10.65
CA PHE A 254 17.32 -3.95 10.37
C PHE A 254 17.48 -5.04 11.44
N TYR A 255 17.36 -6.31 11.07
CA TYR A 255 17.37 -7.46 11.99
C TYR A 255 16.42 -7.35 13.19
N GLY A 256 15.23 -6.77 12.96
CA GLY A 256 14.23 -6.58 14.02
C GLY A 256 14.42 -5.30 14.85
N VAL A 257 15.55 -4.61 14.69
CA VAL A 257 15.81 -3.32 15.34
C VAL A 257 15.34 -2.19 14.44
N THR A 258 14.49 -1.32 14.95
CA THR A 258 14.04 -0.11 14.24
C THR A 258 15.04 1.03 14.46
N VAL A 259 15.51 1.65 13.38
CA VAL A 259 16.49 2.73 13.41
C VAL A 259 15.99 3.93 12.60
N PRO A 260 16.26 5.19 13.06
CA PRO A 260 15.94 6.38 12.29
C PRO A 260 16.66 6.38 10.94
N ALA A 261 15.97 6.81 9.91
CA ALA A 261 16.52 6.92 8.57
C ALA A 261 15.85 8.06 7.80
N ASP A 262 16.62 8.68 6.92
CA ASP A 262 16.09 9.67 5.99
C ASP A 262 15.46 8.95 4.79
N GLU A 263 14.34 9.50 4.29
CA GLU A 263 13.74 8.99 3.06
C GLU A 263 14.70 9.19 1.87
N PRO A 264 14.97 8.16 1.07
CA PRO A 264 15.80 8.31 -0.13
C PRO A 264 15.26 9.41 -1.05
N SER A 265 16.18 10.13 -1.68
CA SER A 265 15.78 11.16 -2.65
C SER A 265 15.24 10.53 -3.93
N TRP A 266 13.96 10.72 -4.20
CA TRP A 266 13.29 10.29 -5.42
C TRP A 266 12.13 11.21 -5.79
N PHE A 267 11.63 11.10 -7.02
CA PHE A 267 10.57 11.94 -7.54
C PHE A 267 9.20 11.40 -7.09
N LEU A 268 8.42 12.25 -6.45
CA LEU A 268 7.16 11.89 -5.81
C LEU A 268 5.93 12.55 -6.44
N ASP A 269 6.14 13.65 -7.18
CA ASP A 269 5.04 14.53 -7.59
C ASP A 269 3.96 13.79 -8.39
N GLY A 270 2.72 14.12 -8.12
CA GLY A 270 1.54 13.46 -8.69
C GLY A 270 1.25 12.06 -8.12
N SER A 271 2.25 11.31 -7.69
CA SER A 271 2.08 9.90 -7.29
C SER A 271 2.18 9.64 -5.79
N SER A 272 2.95 10.45 -5.04
CA SER A 272 3.34 10.12 -3.66
C SER A 272 3.73 11.31 -2.80
N GLY A 273 3.62 12.55 -3.29
CA GLY A 273 4.24 13.75 -2.70
C GLY A 273 3.44 14.44 -1.60
N VAL A 274 2.22 14.02 -1.28
CA VAL A 274 1.40 14.69 -0.28
C VAL A 274 1.94 14.40 1.13
N ILE A 275 2.10 15.49 1.89
CA ILE A 275 2.43 15.51 3.32
C ILE A 275 1.25 16.16 4.03
N THR A 276 0.72 15.52 5.08
CA THR A 276 -0.48 16.00 5.77
C THR A 276 -0.44 15.65 7.26
N THR A 277 -1.41 16.14 8.02
CA THR A 277 -1.62 15.83 9.43
C THR A 277 -2.87 14.98 9.63
N ALA A 278 -3.01 14.32 10.78
CA ALA A 278 -4.24 13.59 11.10
C ALA A 278 -5.45 14.53 11.14
N GLU A 279 -5.28 15.77 11.60
CA GLU A 279 -6.36 16.77 11.61
C GLU A 279 -6.80 17.19 10.20
N ASP A 280 -5.87 17.31 9.27
CA ASP A 280 -6.20 17.72 7.91
C ASP A 280 -6.78 16.57 7.09
N ILE A 281 -6.20 15.36 7.17
CA ILE A 281 -6.71 14.21 6.42
C ILE A 281 -8.12 13.80 6.89
N ALA A 282 -8.52 14.16 8.12
CA ALA A 282 -9.89 13.99 8.58
C ALA A 282 -10.91 14.70 7.67
N ARG A 283 -10.59 15.93 7.23
CA ARG A 283 -11.46 16.71 6.34
C ARG A 283 -11.62 16.04 4.98
N TRP A 284 -10.53 15.47 4.46
CA TRP A 284 -10.55 14.65 3.27
C TRP A 284 -11.46 13.42 3.42
N LEU A 285 -11.29 12.67 4.51
CA LEU A 285 -12.09 11.48 4.79
C LEU A 285 -13.59 11.79 4.93
N ILE A 286 -13.95 12.92 5.55
CA ILE A 286 -15.35 13.36 5.69
C ILE A 286 -16.02 13.49 4.32
N VAL A 287 -15.35 14.08 3.33
CA VAL A 287 -15.88 14.21 1.97
C VAL A 287 -16.14 12.85 1.35
N HIS A 288 -15.20 11.92 1.52
CA HIS A 288 -15.29 10.58 0.92
C HIS A 288 -16.27 9.64 1.64
N ALA A 289 -16.52 9.86 2.93
CA ALA A 289 -17.53 9.12 3.70
C ALA A 289 -18.96 9.63 3.48
N GLY A 290 -19.18 10.59 2.60
CA GLY A 290 -20.48 11.18 2.32
C GLY A 290 -20.94 12.21 3.37
N GLY A 291 -20.03 12.63 4.26
CA GLY A 291 -20.25 13.70 5.23
C GLY A 291 -20.26 15.08 4.52
N ARG A 292 -21.07 15.99 5.05
CA ARG A 292 -21.05 17.38 4.58
C ARG A 292 -20.10 18.28 5.36
N GLY A 293 -19.58 17.88 6.51
CA GLY A 293 -18.61 18.57 7.35
C GLY A 293 -18.60 20.10 7.22
N ASN A 294 -17.43 20.71 7.34
CA ASN A 294 -17.15 22.07 6.90
C ASN A 294 -16.87 22.12 5.38
N ALA A 295 -17.58 21.28 4.60
CA ALA A 295 -17.46 21.30 3.17
C ALA A 295 -17.74 22.72 2.66
N PRO A 296 -16.96 23.22 1.69
CA PRO A 296 -17.19 24.51 1.09
C PRO A 296 -18.64 24.57 0.56
N GLU A 297 -19.20 25.75 0.48
CA GLU A 297 -20.55 25.98 -0.11
C GLU A 297 -20.65 25.35 -1.51
N SER A 298 -19.52 25.25 -2.21
CA SER A 298 -19.36 24.51 -3.46
C SER A 298 -18.61 23.21 -3.19
N PRO A 299 -19.15 22.03 -3.53
CA PRO A 299 -18.45 20.77 -3.41
C PRO A 299 -17.21 20.76 -4.33
N LEU A 300 -16.12 20.11 -3.89
CA LEU A 300 -14.90 19.97 -4.72
C LEU A 300 -15.17 19.35 -6.08
N VAL A 301 -16.09 18.39 -6.11
CA VAL A 301 -16.67 17.75 -7.29
C VAL A 301 -18.13 17.43 -7.01
N SER A 302 -18.91 17.21 -8.06
CA SER A 302 -20.31 16.81 -7.94
C SER A 302 -20.46 15.46 -7.23
N PRO A 303 -21.64 15.10 -6.68
CA PRO A 303 -21.91 13.76 -6.16
C PRO A 303 -21.66 12.67 -7.22
N GLU A 304 -21.93 12.96 -8.49
CA GLU A 304 -21.62 12.05 -9.60
C GLU A 304 -20.10 11.92 -9.81
N GLY A 305 -19.36 13.01 -9.74
CA GLY A 305 -17.91 13.01 -9.79
C GLY A 305 -17.30 12.18 -8.68
N LEU A 306 -17.83 12.29 -7.45
CA LEU A 306 -17.36 11.49 -6.32
C LEU A 306 -17.63 9.99 -6.54
N ARG A 307 -18.80 9.63 -7.09
CA ARG A 307 -19.07 8.22 -7.47
C ARG A 307 -18.12 7.73 -8.56
N ARG A 308 -17.80 8.54 -9.57
CA ARG A 308 -16.80 8.20 -10.60
C ARG A 308 -15.41 8.01 -10.02
N LEU A 309 -15.03 8.86 -9.05
CA LEU A 309 -13.74 8.76 -8.36
C LEU A 309 -13.62 7.43 -7.60
N HIS A 310 -14.67 7.06 -6.87
CA HIS A 310 -14.68 5.82 -6.11
C HIS A 310 -14.81 4.56 -6.98
N GLY A 311 -15.41 4.66 -8.16
CA GLY A 311 -15.80 3.50 -8.96
C GLY A 311 -16.97 2.74 -8.36
N ASP A 312 -17.35 1.61 -8.97
CA ASP A 312 -18.53 0.84 -8.55
C ASP A 312 -18.18 -0.17 -7.45
N ALA A 313 -18.82 -0.03 -6.28
CA ALA A 313 -18.69 -0.96 -5.16
C ALA A 313 -19.17 -2.39 -5.49
N ALA A 314 -20.11 -2.56 -6.42
CA ALA A 314 -20.58 -3.87 -6.87
C ALA A 314 -19.47 -4.71 -7.52
N SER A 315 -18.44 -4.03 -8.02
CA SER A 315 -17.25 -4.67 -8.61
C SER A 315 -16.35 -5.36 -7.59
N ALA A 316 -16.57 -5.17 -6.27
CA ALA A 316 -15.79 -5.82 -5.22
C ALA A 316 -16.13 -7.32 -5.02
N SER A 317 -17.11 -7.86 -5.76
CA SER A 317 -17.53 -9.25 -5.67
C SER A 317 -16.79 -10.13 -6.69
N GLY A 318 -15.69 -10.75 -6.29
CA GLY A 318 -15.19 -11.98 -6.89
C GLY A 318 -14.02 -11.92 -7.88
N GLU A 319 -13.42 -10.76 -8.15
CA GLU A 319 -12.20 -10.64 -8.96
C GLU A 319 -11.22 -9.65 -8.32
N PRO A 320 -9.92 -9.68 -8.66
CA PRO A 320 -8.94 -8.79 -8.01
C PRO A 320 -9.40 -7.34 -8.11
N ALA A 321 -9.43 -6.68 -6.96
CA ALA A 321 -9.93 -5.36 -6.65
C ALA A 321 -10.03 -4.42 -7.87
N ARG A 322 -11.25 -4.17 -8.36
CA ARG A 322 -11.44 -3.14 -9.39
C ARG A 322 -11.09 -1.78 -8.80
N ARG A 323 -10.21 -1.09 -9.50
CA ARG A 323 -9.67 0.20 -9.08
C ARG A 323 -10.64 1.30 -9.49
N GLY A 324 -11.00 2.13 -8.51
CA GLY A 324 -11.49 3.48 -8.78
C GLY A 324 -10.32 4.37 -9.23
N LEU A 325 -10.59 5.65 -9.41
CA LEU A 325 -9.56 6.62 -9.79
C LEU A 325 -8.79 7.05 -8.52
N GLY A 326 -7.64 6.43 -8.28
CA GLY A 326 -6.84 6.65 -7.07
C GLY A 326 -7.39 5.97 -5.81
N TRP A 327 -8.36 5.08 -5.95
CA TRP A 327 -8.96 4.29 -4.90
C TRP A 327 -9.08 2.82 -5.29
N THR A 328 -9.30 1.95 -4.32
CA THR A 328 -9.50 0.51 -4.54
C THR A 328 -10.61 0.01 -3.63
N TRP A 329 -11.56 -0.73 -4.19
CA TRP A 329 -12.52 -1.48 -3.38
C TRP A 329 -11.90 -2.79 -2.93
N ARG A 330 -12.03 -3.08 -1.63
CA ARG A 330 -11.68 -4.39 -1.05
C ARG A 330 -12.80 -4.89 -0.15
N ARG A 331 -12.81 -6.20 0.09
CA ARG A 331 -13.67 -6.87 1.04
C ARG A 331 -12.80 -7.69 1.99
N GLU A 332 -13.04 -7.58 3.30
CA GLU A 332 -12.33 -8.39 4.30
C GLU A 332 -13.34 -9.19 5.10
N GLY A 333 -13.22 -10.54 5.09
CA GLY A 333 -14.14 -11.44 5.77
C GLY A 333 -15.59 -11.22 5.34
N ASP A 334 -16.51 -11.32 6.30
CA ASP A 334 -17.93 -11.02 6.13
C ASP A 334 -18.25 -9.52 6.21
N GLY A 335 -17.21 -8.67 6.35
CA GLY A 335 -17.33 -7.21 6.40
C GLY A 335 -17.78 -6.64 5.06
N GLY A 336 -18.47 -5.50 5.12
CA GLY A 336 -18.90 -4.75 3.94
C GLY A 336 -17.74 -4.31 3.05
N ALA A 337 -18.06 -3.83 1.85
CA ALA A 337 -17.08 -3.28 0.93
C ALA A 337 -16.40 -2.04 1.55
N GLN A 338 -15.10 -1.97 1.45
CA GLN A 338 -14.25 -0.89 1.94
C GLN A 338 -13.62 -0.18 0.77
N LEU A 339 -13.69 1.15 0.74
CA LEU A 339 -12.92 1.98 -0.18
C LEU A 339 -11.56 2.25 0.49
N TYR A 340 -10.47 1.92 -0.19
CA TYR A 340 -9.16 1.80 0.43
C TYR A 340 -8.04 2.31 -0.49
N HIS A 341 -6.99 2.86 0.12
CA HIS A 341 -5.67 2.98 -0.51
C HIS A 341 -4.56 2.90 0.55
N ALA A 342 -3.48 2.18 0.23
CA ALA A 342 -2.25 2.17 1.02
C ALA A 342 -1.20 3.11 0.44
N GLY A 343 -0.31 3.58 1.29
CA GLY A 343 0.84 4.40 0.93
C GLY A 343 2.12 3.86 1.51
N TRP A 344 3.16 3.70 0.67
CA TRP A 344 4.45 3.18 1.08
C TRP A 344 5.57 4.09 0.60
N LEU A 345 6.35 4.56 1.56
CA LEU A 345 7.71 5.06 1.39
C LEU A 345 8.69 4.11 2.08
N PHE A 346 9.99 4.39 1.98
CA PHE A 346 10.99 3.53 2.61
C PHE A 346 11.12 3.76 4.11
N THR A 347 10.64 4.91 4.59
CA THR A 347 10.70 5.30 6.01
C THR A 347 9.33 5.57 6.63
N ALA A 348 8.25 5.45 5.87
CA ALA A 348 6.89 5.69 6.33
C ALA A 348 5.86 4.83 5.60
N THR A 349 4.76 4.50 6.27
CA THR A 349 3.57 3.87 5.67
C THR A 349 2.32 4.66 6.03
N ALA A 350 1.30 4.58 5.17
CA ALA A 350 0.01 5.21 5.40
C ALA A 350 -1.13 4.31 4.88
N SER A 351 -2.29 4.43 5.48
CA SER A 351 -3.51 3.74 5.05
C SER A 351 -4.70 4.68 5.20
N GLN A 352 -5.56 4.75 4.18
CA GLN A 352 -6.86 5.39 4.27
C GLN A 352 -7.95 4.38 3.92
N VAL A 353 -9.00 4.37 4.72
CA VAL A 353 -10.16 3.48 4.56
C VAL A 353 -11.44 4.27 4.76
N VAL A 354 -12.39 4.11 3.86
CA VAL A 354 -13.76 4.57 4.04
C VAL A 354 -14.66 3.34 4.13
N LEU A 355 -15.54 3.33 5.12
CA LEU A 355 -16.55 2.32 5.34
C LEU A 355 -17.93 2.94 5.04
N PRO A 356 -18.39 2.94 3.77
CA PRO A 356 -19.56 3.72 3.38
C PRO A 356 -20.84 3.30 4.08
N ALA A 357 -21.01 1.99 4.31
CA ALA A 357 -22.21 1.45 5.00
C ALA A 357 -22.27 1.88 6.48
N GLU A 358 -21.13 2.13 7.11
CA GLU A 358 -21.00 2.46 8.53
C GLU A 358 -20.77 3.96 8.75
N GLY A 359 -20.46 4.70 7.67
CA GLY A 359 -20.20 6.13 7.67
C GLY A 359 -18.86 6.52 8.31
N TYR A 360 -17.90 5.59 8.42
CA TYR A 360 -16.58 5.86 8.97
C TYR A 360 -15.56 6.19 7.87
N GLY A 361 -14.69 7.17 8.16
CA GLY A 361 -13.43 7.39 7.50
C GLY A 361 -12.29 7.18 8.48
N ILE A 362 -11.25 6.47 8.08
CA ILE A 362 -10.10 6.11 8.92
C ILE A 362 -8.83 6.42 8.15
N ALA A 363 -7.87 7.13 8.76
CA ALA A 363 -6.51 7.19 8.25
C ALA A 363 -5.51 6.88 9.36
N VAL A 364 -4.49 6.15 8.98
CA VAL A 364 -3.33 5.83 9.82
C VAL A 364 -2.07 6.21 9.06
N MET A 365 -1.19 6.93 9.71
CA MET A 365 0.13 7.28 9.22
C MET A 365 1.15 6.73 10.22
N ALA A 366 2.11 5.93 9.77
CA ALA A 366 3.13 5.31 10.59
C ALA A 366 4.52 5.72 10.08
N ASN A 367 5.43 6.03 10.97
CA ASN A 367 6.76 6.53 10.64
C ASN A 367 7.82 5.43 10.53
N ARG A 368 7.41 4.25 10.10
CA ARG A 368 8.30 3.16 9.69
C ARG A 368 7.92 2.69 8.30
N GLY A 369 8.94 2.55 7.45
CA GLY A 369 8.77 2.09 6.07
C GLY A 369 8.36 0.64 5.99
N ILE A 370 7.88 0.24 4.82
CA ILE A 370 7.56 -1.16 4.55
C ILE A 370 8.83 -2.02 4.55
N GLY A 371 8.75 -3.22 5.10
CA GLY A 371 9.84 -4.17 5.14
C GLY A 371 9.34 -5.61 5.23
N LEU A 372 10.22 -6.53 5.61
CA LEU A 372 9.85 -7.93 5.83
C LEU A 372 8.76 -8.11 6.89
N HIS A 373 8.62 -7.15 7.79
CA HIS A 373 7.56 -7.11 8.81
C HIS A 373 6.18 -6.73 8.25
N GLY A 374 6.10 -6.20 7.02
CA GLY A 374 4.87 -5.78 6.35
C GLY A 374 4.51 -4.32 6.58
N ASP A 375 3.22 -3.98 6.43
CA ASP A 375 2.65 -2.63 6.51
C ASP A 375 2.01 -2.39 7.87
N ASP A 376 2.61 -1.50 8.67
CA ASP A 376 2.09 -1.17 10.01
C ASP A 376 0.82 -0.32 9.95
N ALA A 377 0.74 0.63 9.01
CA ALA A 377 -0.41 1.51 8.91
C ALA A 377 -1.69 0.73 8.54
N ASP A 378 -1.58 -0.23 7.62
CA ASP A 378 -2.72 -1.05 7.23
C ASP A 378 -3.14 -2.02 8.35
N ARG A 379 -2.19 -2.59 9.11
CA ARG A 379 -2.52 -3.43 10.27
C ARG A 379 -3.20 -2.65 11.39
N LEU A 380 -2.69 -1.46 11.72
CA LEU A 380 -3.32 -0.57 12.68
C LEU A 380 -4.73 -0.18 12.23
N ALA A 381 -4.92 0.17 10.94
CA ALA A 381 -6.23 0.50 10.40
C ALA A 381 -7.21 -0.68 10.52
N ARG A 382 -6.78 -1.90 10.25
CA ARG A 382 -7.63 -3.11 10.43
C ARG A 382 -8.02 -3.33 11.88
N GLY A 383 -7.09 -3.20 12.82
CA GLY A 383 -7.41 -3.34 14.24
C GLY A 383 -8.36 -2.25 14.74
N VAL A 384 -8.21 -1.01 14.23
CA VAL A 384 -9.19 0.06 14.49
C VAL A 384 -10.58 -0.31 13.96
N ILE A 385 -10.67 -0.86 12.75
CA ILE A 385 -11.94 -1.32 12.16
C ILE A 385 -12.59 -2.39 13.04
N SER A 386 -11.82 -3.41 13.48
CA SER A 386 -12.33 -4.44 14.40
C SER A 386 -12.90 -3.82 15.68
N ILE A 387 -12.17 -2.89 16.31
CA ILE A 387 -12.66 -2.21 17.53
C ILE A 387 -13.95 -1.42 17.27
N LEU A 388 -14.04 -0.71 16.14
CA LEU A 388 -15.24 0.06 15.78
C LEU A 388 -16.47 -0.84 15.55
N ARG A 389 -16.25 -2.09 15.15
CA ARG A 389 -17.29 -3.13 15.00
C ARG A 389 -17.59 -3.90 16.27
N GLY A 390 -16.90 -3.59 17.38
CA GLY A 390 -17.02 -4.32 18.63
C GLY A 390 -16.36 -5.69 18.63
N GLU A 391 -15.43 -5.91 17.68
CA GLU A 391 -14.63 -7.13 17.55
C GLU A 391 -13.28 -6.96 18.27
N GLU A 392 -12.66 -8.07 18.67
CA GLU A 392 -11.33 -8.03 19.22
C GLU A 392 -10.28 -7.88 18.08
N PRO A 393 -9.40 -6.87 18.15
CA PRO A 393 -8.39 -6.69 17.11
C PRO A 393 -7.36 -7.82 17.16
N ALA A 394 -6.84 -8.20 16.01
CA ALA A 394 -5.76 -9.17 15.94
C ALA A 394 -4.56 -8.72 16.77
N ALA A 395 -4.00 -9.63 17.57
CA ALA A 395 -2.87 -9.33 18.43
C ALA A 395 -1.66 -8.85 17.63
N ALA A 396 -1.04 -7.77 18.10
CA ALA A 396 0.20 -7.26 17.51
C ALA A 396 1.32 -8.30 17.69
N THR A 397 1.91 -8.74 16.58
CA THR A 397 3.01 -9.69 16.58
C THR A 397 4.31 -8.98 16.20
N PRO A 398 5.42 -9.18 16.93
CA PRO A 398 6.74 -8.61 16.61
C PRO A 398 7.40 -9.35 15.44
N LEU A 399 6.72 -9.43 14.30
CA LEU A 399 7.14 -10.20 13.13
C LEU A 399 8.54 -9.81 12.65
N GLY A 400 8.86 -8.53 12.70
CA GLY A 400 10.19 -8.04 12.32
C GLY A 400 11.32 -8.58 13.21
N ALA A 401 11.09 -8.68 14.52
CA ALA A 401 12.06 -9.26 15.45
C ALA A 401 12.21 -10.76 15.20
N PHE A 402 11.12 -11.51 15.00
CA PHE A 402 11.17 -12.93 14.68
C PHE A 402 11.91 -13.20 13.37
N LEU A 403 11.59 -12.47 12.29
CA LEU A 403 12.27 -12.61 11.02
C LEU A 403 13.75 -12.19 11.12
N GLY A 404 14.04 -11.11 11.83
CA GLY A 404 15.41 -10.68 12.08
C GLY A 404 16.24 -11.78 12.78
N ALA A 405 15.73 -12.35 13.86
CA ALA A 405 16.38 -13.45 14.56
C ALA A 405 16.53 -14.71 13.66
N ALA A 406 15.49 -15.05 12.90
CA ALA A 406 15.53 -16.19 12.00
C ALA A 406 16.62 -16.02 10.92
N PHE A 407 16.68 -14.84 10.27
CA PHE A 407 17.74 -14.56 9.29
C PHE A 407 19.14 -14.51 9.90
N ALA A 408 19.29 -14.02 11.14
CA ALA A 408 20.55 -14.07 11.85
C ALA A 408 21.02 -15.52 12.09
N LEU A 409 20.13 -16.40 12.58
CA LEU A 409 20.42 -17.82 12.79
C LEU A 409 20.75 -18.54 11.48
N VAL A 410 19.98 -18.32 10.42
CA VAL A 410 20.23 -18.89 9.09
C VAL A 410 21.58 -18.42 8.55
N THR A 411 21.92 -17.15 8.73
CA THR A 411 23.23 -16.60 8.30
C THR A 411 24.37 -17.26 9.09
N LEU A 412 24.27 -17.35 10.40
CA LEU A 412 25.26 -18.04 11.24
C LEU A 412 25.41 -19.53 10.87
N GLY A 413 24.31 -20.24 10.62
CA GLY A 413 24.32 -21.61 10.13
C GLY A 413 25.02 -21.73 8.78
N THR A 414 24.75 -20.81 7.87
CA THR A 414 25.41 -20.74 6.55
C THR A 414 26.93 -20.53 6.70
N VAL A 415 27.34 -19.64 7.62
CA VAL A 415 28.77 -19.41 7.92
C VAL A 415 29.41 -20.71 8.46
N ALA A 416 28.77 -21.34 9.45
CA ALA A 416 29.29 -22.58 10.03
C ALA A 416 29.43 -23.70 8.98
N MET A 417 28.41 -23.87 8.13
CA MET A 417 28.44 -24.86 7.04
C MET A 417 29.52 -24.54 5.99
N GLY A 418 29.65 -23.26 5.59
CA GLY A 418 30.64 -22.81 4.63
C GLY A 418 32.06 -23.02 5.15
N VAL A 419 32.36 -22.64 6.38
CA VAL A 419 33.65 -22.87 7.04
C VAL A 419 33.96 -24.35 7.13
N ARG A 420 32.99 -25.18 7.53
CA ARG A 420 33.14 -26.65 7.55
C ARG A 420 33.43 -27.20 6.14
N ALA A 421 32.75 -26.72 5.12
CA ALA A 421 32.96 -27.12 3.74
C ALA A 421 34.35 -26.72 3.23
N LEU A 422 34.83 -25.52 3.56
CA LEU A 422 36.18 -25.05 3.25
C LEU A 422 37.25 -25.94 3.90
N ARG A 423 37.15 -26.20 5.21
CA ARG A 423 38.07 -27.03 5.94
C ARG A 423 38.12 -28.47 5.39
N ARG A 424 37.04 -28.96 4.78
CA ARG A 424 36.93 -30.30 4.20
C ARG A 424 37.19 -30.37 2.70
N SER A 425 37.53 -29.26 2.05
CA SER A 425 37.70 -29.18 0.58
C SER A 425 38.77 -30.13 0.06
N ARG A 426 39.88 -30.33 0.79
CA ARG A 426 40.93 -31.32 0.46
C ARG A 426 40.38 -32.75 0.48
N ARG A 427 39.77 -33.21 1.59
CA ARG A 427 39.14 -34.52 1.71
C ARG A 427 38.03 -34.76 0.69
N TRP A 428 37.32 -33.71 0.32
CA TRP A 428 36.33 -33.78 -0.74
C TRP A 428 36.99 -34.01 -2.10
N ALA A 429 38.07 -33.32 -2.42
CA ALA A 429 38.79 -33.44 -3.67
C ALA A 429 39.42 -34.86 -3.78
N GLU A 430 40.04 -35.39 -2.72
CA GLU A 430 40.60 -36.76 -2.67
C GLU A 430 39.54 -37.82 -3.03
N ARG A 431 38.29 -37.68 -2.53
CA ARG A 431 37.21 -38.62 -2.83
C ARG A 431 36.64 -38.50 -4.25
N HIS A 432 36.88 -37.40 -4.93
CA HIS A 432 36.26 -37.11 -6.21
C HIS A 432 37.27 -36.91 -7.36
N ALA A 433 38.58 -37.02 -7.11
CA ALA A 433 39.62 -36.74 -8.07
C ALA A 433 39.53 -37.63 -9.36
N THR A 434 39.07 -38.86 -9.18
CA THR A 434 38.94 -39.84 -10.28
C THR A 434 37.60 -39.77 -11.02
N ARG A 435 36.66 -38.90 -10.58
CA ARG A 435 35.35 -38.81 -11.23
C ARG A 435 35.46 -38.08 -12.60
N PRO A 436 34.65 -38.51 -13.58
CA PRO A 436 34.61 -37.84 -14.89
C PRO A 436 34.04 -36.43 -14.76
N LEU A 437 34.51 -35.56 -15.64
CA LEU A 437 34.18 -34.10 -15.63
C LEU A 437 32.67 -33.79 -15.52
N PRO A 438 31.75 -34.44 -16.25
CA PRO A 438 30.33 -34.17 -16.13
C PRO A 438 29.77 -34.37 -14.69
N ARG A 439 30.24 -35.39 -14.02
CA ARG A 439 29.83 -35.65 -12.62
C ARG A 439 30.42 -34.63 -11.65
N LEU A 440 31.62 -34.12 -11.90
CA LEU A 440 32.20 -33.03 -11.11
C LEU A 440 31.42 -31.72 -11.30
N VAL A 441 31.05 -31.42 -12.53
CA VAL A 441 30.21 -30.23 -12.83
C VAL A 441 28.89 -30.31 -12.05
N LEU A 442 28.18 -31.43 -12.09
CA LEU A 442 26.93 -31.61 -11.33
C LEU A 442 27.10 -31.42 -9.82
N LEU A 443 28.27 -31.87 -9.25
CA LEU A 443 28.56 -31.73 -7.83
C LEU A 443 28.97 -30.32 -7.41
N LEU A 444 29.49 -29.51 -8.35
CA LEU A 444 29.98 -28.16 -8.11
C LEU A 444 28.97 -27.08 -8.53
N ALA A 445 28.12 -27.37 -9.51
CA ALA A 445 27.13 -26.41 -10.01
C ALA A 445 26.24 -25.77 -8.93
N PRO A 446 25.76 -26.51 -7.89
CA PRO A 446 24.96 -25.91 -6.82
C PRO A 446 25.68 -24.79 -6.07
N LEU A 447 27.02 -24.76 -6.06
CA LEU A 447 27.80 -23.71 -5.41
C LEU A 447 27.76 -22.37 -6.17
N VAL A 448 27.32 -22.36 -7.42
CA VAL A 448 27.15 -21.11 -8.19
C VAL A 448 25.78 -20.49 -7.97
N VAL A 449 24.79 -21.30 -7.54
CA VAL A 449 23.40 -20.87 -7.43
C VAL A 449 23.21 -19.64 -6.52
N PRO A 450 23.80 -19.57 -5.30
CA PRO A 450 23.60 -18.37 -4.46
C PRO A 450 24.12 -17.08 -5.10
N ALA A 451 25.23 -17.16 -5.82
CA ALA A 451 25.78 -16.01 -6.55
C ALA A 451 24.91 -15.61 -7.76
N ALA A 452 24.35 -16.57 -8.48
CA ALA A 452 23.45 -16.32 -9.58
C ALA A 452 22.13 -15.69 -9.10
N VAL A 453 21.57 -16.18 -7.99
CA VAL A 453 20.38 -15.60 -7.36
C VAL A 453 20.68 -14.17 -6.89
N LEU A 454 21.82 -13.96 -6.22
CA LEU A 454 22.22 -12.62 -5.78
C LEU A 454 22.36 -11.66 -6.97
N ALA A 455 23.00 -12.07 -8.05
CA ALA A 455 23.19 -11.24 -9.24
C ALA A 455 21.86 -10.81 -9.90
N ARG A 456 20.82 -11.62 -9.74
CA ARG A 456 19.48 -11.37 -10.29
C ARG A 456 18.44 -11.03 -9.22
N PHE A 457 18.90 -10.67 -8.02
CA PHE A 457 18.00 -10.45 -6.87
C PHE A 457 16.95 -9.37 -7.12
N PRO A 458 17.26 -8.21 -7.73
CA PRO A 458 16.25 -7.22 -8.05
C PRO A 458 15.13 -7.74 -8.98
N GLU A 459 15.50 -8.54 -9.99
CA GLU A 459 14.53 -9.12 -10.92
C GLU A 459 13.66 -10.18 -10.24
N VAL A 460 14.28 -11.01 -9.39
CA VAL A 460 13.55 -12.02 -8.60
C VAL A 460 12.59 -11.33 -7.63
N ALA A 461 13.05 -10.28 -6.94
CA ALA A 461 12.23 -9.49 -6.03
C ALA A 461 11.08 -8.78 -6.77
N ALA A 462 11.35 -8.19 -7.93
CA ALA A 462 10.33 -7.54 -8.76
C ALA A 462 9.26 -8.55 -9.21
N TYR A 463 9.68 -9.74 -9.66
CA TYR A 463 8.74 -10.80 -10.04
C TYR A 463 7.86 -11.24 -8.85
N ALA A 464 8.46 -11.49 -7.67
CA ALA A 464 7.74 -11.86 -6.46
C ALA A 464 6.78 -10.75 -5.95
N ALA A 465 7.09 -9.48 -6.26
CA ALA A 465 6.28 -8.32 -5.92
C ALA A 465 5.25 -7.94 -7.03
N GLY A 466 4.87 -8.89 -7.90
CA GLY A 466 3.90 -8.65 -8.97
C GLY A 466 4.38 -7.66 -10.03
N GLY A 467 5.66 -7.66 -10.36
CA GLY A 467 6.28 -6.80 -11.37
C GLY A 467 6.68 -5.41 -10.88
N ARG A 468 6.66 -5.15 -9.57
CA ARG A 468 7.07 -3.86 -8.99
C ARG A 468 8.58 -3.71 -8.99
N ASP A 469 9.08 -2.63 -9.63
CA ASP A 469 10.52 -2.33 -9.64
C ASP A 469 11.04 -1.96 -8.24
N ALA A 470 12.23 -2.43 -7.92
CA ALA A 470 12.99 -2.01 -6.77
C ALA A 470 14.50 -2.03 -7.10
N SER A 471 15.17 -0.94 -6.83
CA SER A 471 16.63 -0.85 -6.93
C SER A 471 17.31 -1.61 -5.79
N TRP A 472 18.60 -1.92 -5.93
CA TRP A 472 19.40 -2.52 -4.86
C TRP A 472 19.34 -1.74 -3.55
N PHE A 473 19.38 -0.41 -3.63
CA PHE A 473 19.32 0.44 -2.46
C PHE A 473 17.97 0.33 -1.72
N GLN A 474 16.88 0.29 -2.48
CA GLN A 474 15.52 0.13 -1.94
C GLN A 474 15.32 -1.25 -1.31
N LEU A 475 15.81 -2.30 -1.98
CA LEU A 475 15.78 -3.66 -1.44
C LEU A 475 16.59 -3.78 -0.15
N TRP A 476 17.73 -3.07 -0.07
CA TRP A 476 18.53 -2.99 1.15
C TRP A 476 17.72 -2.37 2.31
N LEU A 477 16.98 -1.30 2.09
CA LEU A 477 16.13 -0.70 3.13
C LEU A 477 14.99 -1.61 3.57
N MET A 478 14.41 -2.38 2.64
CA MET A 478 13.24 -3.22 2.89
C MET A 478 13.58 -4.61 3.43
N ALA A 479 14.69 -5.19 3.00
CA ALA A 479 14.99 -6.61 3.20
C ALA A 479 16.48 -6.89 3.47
N ALA A 480 17.20 -5.97 4.14
CA ALA A 480 18.62 -6.11 4.42
C ALA A 480 19.04 -7.47 5.01
N PRO A 481 18.33 -8.07 5.99
CA PRO A 481 18.70 -9.39 6.52
C PRO A 481 18.74 -10.48 5.46
N LEU A 482 17.79 -10.45 4.52
CA LEU A 482 17.74 -11.42 3.42
C LEU A 482 18.91 -11.21 2.43
N ILE A 483 19.22 -9.95 2.11
CA ILE A 483 20.33 -9.61 1.21
C ILE A 483 21.67 -10.01 1.84
N VAL A 484 21.89 -9.71 3.11
CA VAL A 484 23.09 -10.10 3.84
C VAL A 484 23.25 -11.62 3.81
N TRP A 485 22.19 -12.37 4.07
CA TRP A 485 22.24 -13.84 4.00
C TRP A 485 22.64 -14.34 2.61
N PHE A 486 22.02 -13.83 1.53
CA PHE A 486 22.38 -14.21 0.16
C PHE A 486 23.83 -13.84 -0.18
N PHE A 487 24.28 -12.66 0.26
CA PHE A 487 25.66 -12.22 0.05
C PHE A 487 26.67 -13.16 0.73
N VAL A 488 26.43 -13.49 2.01
CA VAL A 488 27.27 -14.43 2.77
C VAL A 488 27.24 -15.82 2.14
N ALA A 489 26.06 -16.30 1.73
CA ALA A 489 25.92 -17.58 1.07
C ALA A 489 26.69 -17.64 -0.27
N ALA A 490 26.59 -16.61 -1.09
CA ALA A 490 27.29 -16.48 -2.36
C ALA A 490 28.81 -16.49 -2.15
N LEU A 491 29.30 -15.63 -1.24
CA LEU A 491 30.74 -15.53 -0.94
C LEU A 491 31.32 -16.87 -0.48
N LEU A 492 30.66 -17.54 0.45
CA LEU A 492 31.12 -18.82 1.00
C LEU A 492 31.01 -19.94 -0.04
N ALA A 493 29.96 -20.00 -0.83
CA ALA A 493 29.80 -21.00 -1.87
C ALA A 493 30.89 -20.86 -2.96
N LEU A 494 31.18 -19.65 -3.39
CA LEU A 494 32.28 -19.38 -4.35
C LEU A 494 33.65 -19.70 -3.75
N ALA A 495 33.89 -19.38 -2.48
CA ALA A 495 35.11 -19.72 -1.78
C ALA A 495 35.30 -21.27 -1.69
N VAL A 496 34.24 -22.01 -1.37
CA VAL A 496 34.24 -23.48 -1.35
C VAL A 496 34.49 -24.04 -2.76
N LEU A 497 33.85 -23.47 -3.77
CA LEU A 497 34.06 -23.85 -5.17
C LEU A 497 35.54 -23.69 -5.56
N ALA A 498 36.10 -22.52 -5.33
CA ALA A 498 37.51 -22.21 -5.64
C ALA A 498 38.47 -23.14 -4.89
N ALA A 499 38.22 -23.40 -3.59
CA ALA A 499 39.02 -24.30 -2.78
C ALA A 499 38.96 -25.73 -3.32
N ARG A 500 37.80 -26.26 -3.67
CA ARG A 500 37.62 -27.60 -4.24
C ARG A 500 38.30 -27.73 -5.61
N LEU A 501 38.12 -26.76 -6.50
CA LEU A 501 38.78 -26.76 -7.82
C LEU A 501 40.31 -26.72 -7.68
N ARG A 502 40.86 -25.87 -6.82
CA ARG A 502 42.30 -25.81 -6.55
C ARG A 502 42.88 -27.12 -6.02
N GLN A 503 42.16 -27.83 -5.16
CA GLN A 503 42.59 -29.10 -4.64
C GLN A 503 42.49 -30.23 -5.71
N LEU A 504 41.42 -30.22 -6.53
CA LEU A 504 41.28 -31.18 -7.63
C LEU A 504 42.40 -31.01 -8.69
N THR A 505 42.77 -29.79 -9.07
CA THR A 505 43.87 -29.53 -10.03
C THR A 505 45.20 -30.07 -9.48
N ARG A 506 45.49 -29.78 -8.20
CA ARG A 506 46.74 -30.28 -7.57
C ARG A 506 46.79 -31.81 -7.54
N LEU A 507 45.70 -32.51 -7.23
CA LEU A 507 45.64 -33.96 -7.18
C LEU A 507 45.66 -34.64 -8.54
N ARG A 508 45.31 -33.94 -9.61
CA ARG A 508 45.36 -34.47 -10.99
C ARG A 508 46.69 -34.17 -11.71
N GLN A 509 47.51 -33.27 -11.17
CA GLN A 509 48.86 -32.97 -11.65
C GLN A 509 49.95 -33.79 -10.93
N ALA A 510 49.64 -34.31 -9.73
CA ALA A 510 50.50 -35.22 -8.97
C ALA A 510 50.18 -36.67 -9.31
#